data_1304fbb51fc14a102ee7b09b2ae38b0b
#
_entry.id   1304fbb51fc14a102ee7b09b2ae38b0b
#
_cell.length_a   1.000
_cell.length_b   1.000
_cell.length_c   1.000
_cell.angle_alpha   90.00
_cell.angle_beta   90.00
_cell.angle_gamma   90.00
#
_symmetry.space_group_name_H-M   'P 1'
#
loop_
_entity.id
_entity.type
_entity.pdbx_description
1 polymer ?
#
loop_
_entity_poly.entity_id
_entity_poly.type
_entity_poly.pdbx_seq_one_letter_code
_entity_poly.pdbx_strand_id
1 'polypeptide(L)'
;MLAKKFALGFGIAIILPMLVHYGVSTFSPAPKWQDRYGYNSYRRYQNATAEEKARLDKERELAEKRWQEKERTFQRHLFFVAVPVGIAAIIIGAVAAIQAVGTGLMFGGIFTLMDGYICYWSELQDWMRFLSLLAAFIVLIYIGYRKLVK
;
A
#
# COMPACT_ATOMS: atom_id res chain seq x y z
N MET A 1 18.39 -21.35 18.95
CA MET A 1 17.41 -21.71 17.91
C MET A 1 16.24 -20.72 17.83
N LEU A 2 15.77 -20.13 18.94
CA LEU A 2 14.64 -19.18 18.99
C LEU A 2 14.89 -17.90 18.15
N ALA A 3 16.09 -17.31 18.26
CA ALA A 3 16.46 -16.09 17.54
C ALA A 3 16.38 -16.24 16.02
N LYS A 4 16.80 -17.39 15.48
CA LYS A 4 16.72 -17.67 14.02
C LYS A 4 15.27 -17.76 13.54
N LYS A 5 14.37 -18.38 14.32
CA LYS A 5 12.94 -18.47 14.02
C LYS A 5 12.28 -17.11 14.05
N PHE A 6 12.63 -16.28 15.03
CA PHE A 6 12.13 -14.91 15.14
C PHE A 6 12.61 -14.04 13.98
N ALA A 7 13.91 -14.08 13.66
CA ALA A 7 14.48 -13.32 12.54
C ALA A 7 13.84 -13.70 11.19
N LEU A 8 13.59 -15.00 10.98
CA LEU A 8 12.92 -15.47 9.75
C LEU A 8 11.49 -14.95 9.66
N GLY A 9 10.70 -15.10 10.73
CA GLY A 9 9.32 -14.62 10.77
C GLY A 9 9.22 -13.10 10.57
N PHE A 10 10.09 -12.36 11.26
CA PHE A 10 10.16 -10.90 11.11
C PHE A 10 10.59 -10.46 9.71
N GLY A 11 11.57 -11.15 9.11
CA GLY A 11 12.00 -10.89 7.74
C GLY A 11 10.85 -11.08 6.75
N ILE A 12 10.09 -12.18 6.85
CA ILE A 12 8.91 -12.43 6.01
C ILE A 12 7.86 -11.33 6.20
N ALA A 13 7.62 -10.93 7.45
CA ALA A 13 6.63 -9.91 7.79
C ALA A 13 6.92 -8.54 7.14
N ILE A 14 8.18 -8.19 6.98
CA ILE A 14 8.60 -6.93 6.33
C ILE A 14 8.68 -7.08 4.82
N ILE A 15 9.25 -8.17 4.32
CA ILE A 15 9.51 -8.34 2.90
C ILE A 15 8.20 -8.50 2.12
N LEU A 16 7.18 -9.16 2.68
CA LEU A 16 5.92 -9.43 1.98
C LEU A 16 5.19 -8.13 1.54
N PRO A 17 4.93 -7.15 2.41
CA PRO A 17 4.30 -5.90 1.99
C PRO A 17 5.16 -5.13 0.98
N MET A 18 6.48 -5.11 1.15
CA MET A 18 7.39 -4.47 0.19
C MET A 18 7.32 -5.16 -1.18
N LEU A 19 7.28 -6.50 -1.20
CA LEU A 19 7.14 -7.28 -2.44
C LEU A 19 5.85 -6.94 -3.17
N VAL A 20 4.73 -6.85 -2.46
CA VAL A 20 3.43 -6.50 -3.04
C VAL A 20 3.44 -5.08 -3.55
N HIS A 21 3.93 -4.13 -2.75
CA HIS A 21 3.99 -2.72 -3.12
C HIS A 21 4.83 -2.49 -4.40
N TYR A 22 6.06 -3.00 -4.42
CA TYR A 22 6.94 -2.87 -5.59
C TYR A 22 6.49 -3.73 -6.77
N GLY A 23 5.84 -4.86 -6.51
CA GLY A 23 5.21 -5.67 -7.56
C GLY A 23 4.14 -4.87 -8.30
N VAL A 24 3.24 -4.22 -7.57
CA VAL A 24 2.23 -3.34 -8.17
C VAL A 24 2.87 -2.15 -8.88
N SER A 25 3.90 -1.54 -8.28
CA SER A 25 4.62 -0.40 -8.87
C SER A 25 5.32 -0.75 -10.19
N THR A 26 5.63 -2.01 -10.43
CA THR A 26 6.22 -2.48 -11.69
C THR A 26 5.21 -2.43 -12.84
N PHE A 27 3.95 -2.77 -12.58
CA PHE A 27 2.88 -2.77 -13.60
C PHE A 27 2.10 -1.46 -13.67
N SER A 28 2.03 -0.75 -12.57
CA SER A 28 1.37 0.55 -12.43
C SER A 28 2.32 1.51 -11.70
N PRO A 29 3.21 2.19 -12.43
CA PRO A 29 4.26 2.98 -11.80
C PRO A 29 3.67 4.14 -10.99
N ALA A 30 4.09 4.23 -9.73
CA ALA A 30 3.76 5.36 -8.87
C ALA A 30 4.34 6.65 -9.46
N PRO A 31 3.60 7.76 -9.45
CA PRO A 31 4.10 9.03 -9.94
C PRO A 31 5.26 9.53 -9.07
N LYS A 32 6.31 10.00 -9.69
CA LYS A 32 7.47 10.54 -8.99
C LYS A 32 7.19 11.97 -8.52
N TRP A 33 7.69 12.35 -7.35
CA TRP A 33 7.60 13.73 -6.84
C TRP A 33 8.16 14.78 -7.80
N GLN A 34 9.15 14.41 -8.60
CA GLN A 34 9.75 15.25 -9.62
C GLN A 34 8.76 15.65 -10.73
N ASP A 35 7.78 14.79 -11.02
CA ASP A 35 6.75 15.05 -12.04
C ASP A 35 5.72 16.08 -11.56
N ARG A 36 5.59 16.29 -10.25
CA ARG A 36 4.66 17.26 -9.65
C ARG A 36 5.16 18.69 -9.73
N TYR A 37 6.44 18.93 -9.47
CA TYR A 37 6.97 20.29 -9.27
C TYR A 37 8.05 20.72 -10.25
N GLY A 38 8.48 19.92 -11.22
CA GLY A 38 9.54 20.23 -12.17
C GLY A 38 10.75 20.92 -11.51
N TYR A 39 11.92 20.33 -11.54
CA TYR A 39 13.11 20.76 -10.79
C TYR A 39 13.51 22.25 -10.96
N ASN A 40 13.03 22.92 -12.02
CA ASN A 40 13.37 24.32 -12.35
C ASN A 40 12.19 25.31 -12.17
N SER A 41 11.04 24.88 -11.70
CA SER A 41 9.85 25.73 -11.69
C SER A 41 9.95 26.90 -10.71
N TYR A 42 10.65 26.74 -9.59
CA TYR A 42 10.78 27.79 -8.58
C TYR A 42 11.64 28.97 -9.05
N ARG A 43 12.79 28.69 -9.68
CA ARG A 43 13.69 29.72 -10.21
C ARG A 43 13.05 30.49 -11.37
N ARG A 44 12.30 29.79 -12.22
CA ARG A 44 11.59 30.38 -13.36
C ARG A 44 10.44 31.29 -12.90
N TYR A 45 9.77 30.91 -11.82
CA TYR A 45 8.66 31.69 -11.26
C TYR A 45 9.12 33.01 -10.63
N GLN A 46 10.30 33.05 -9.98
CA GLN A 46 10.81 34.27 -9.37
C GLN A 46 11.14 35.38 -10.37
N ASN A 47 11.58 35.02 -11.56
CA ASN A 47 12.03 35.96 -12.61
C ASN A 47 10.97 36.20 -13.70
N ALA A 48 9.78 35.66 -13.55
CA ALA A 48 8.73 35.70 -14.56
C ALA A 48 7.88 36.99 -14.46
N THR A 49 7.43 37.49 -15.62
CA THR A 49 6.45 38.60 -15.70
C THR A 49 5.07 38.15 -15.22
N ALA A 50 4.14 39.08 -15.00
CA ALA A 50 2.80 38.75 -14.51
C ALA A 50 2.04 37.80 -15.48
N GLU A 51 2.20 37.94 -16.77
CA GLU A 51 1.59 37.06 -17.77
C GLU A 51 2.22 35.67 -17.77
N GLU A 52 3.55 35.60 -17.65
CA GLU A 52 4.27 34.32 -17.52
C GLU A 52 3.92 33.58 -16.26
N LYS A 53 3.72 34.26 -15.13
CA LYS A 53 3.25 33.67 -13.87
C LYS A 53 1.89 33.01 -14.03
N ALA A 54 0.94 33.71 -14.68
CA ALA A 54 -0.39 33.16 -14.93
C ALA A 54 -0.35 31.90 -15.83
N ARG A 55 0.58 31.84 -16.78
CA ARG A 55 0.81 30.65 -17.61
C ARG A 55 1.42 29.50 -16.78
N LEU A 56 2.44 29.79 -15.99
CA LEU A 56 3.10 28.82 -15.13
C LEU A 56 2.14 28.26 -14.07
N ASP A 57 1.23 29.05 -13.55
CA ASP A 57 0.22 28.59 -12.59
C ASP A 57 -0.76 27.62 -13.24
N LYS A 58 -1.21 27.87 -14.47
CA LYS A 58 -2.03 26.93 -15.24
C LYS A 58 -1.29 25.63 -15.55
N GLU A 59 -0.02 25.71 -15.94
CA GLU A 59 0.80 24.53 -16.20
C GLU A 59 0.98 23.69 -14.93
N ARG A 60 1.19 24.34 -13.78
CA ARG A 60 1.27 23.66 -12.48
C ARG A 60 -0.03 22.99 -12.10
N GLU A 61 -1.16 23.67 -12.26
CA GLU A 61 -2.47 23.09 -11.96
C GLU A 61 -2.75 21.85 -12.81
N LEU A 62 -2.42 21.91 -14.10
CA LEU A 62 -2.56 20.76 -15.01
C LEU A 62 -1.60 19.62 -14.65
N ALA A 63 -0.36 19.94 -14.29
CA ALA A 63 0.62 18.95 -13.87
C ALA A 63 0.19 18.27 -12.57
N GLU A 64 -0.34 19.04 -11.62
CA GLU A 64 -0.86 18.51 -10.34
C GLU A 64 -2.06 17.61 -10.56
N LYS A 65 -3.03 17.99 -11.39
CA LYS A 65 -4.18 17.14 -11.73
C LYS A 65 -3.74 15.81 -12.35
N ARG A 66 -2.80 15.84 -13.30
CA ARG A 66 -2.25 14.62 -13.92
C ARG A 66 -1.50 13.75 -12.91
N TRP A 67 -0.76 14.37 -11.99
CA TRP A 67 -0.05 13.65 -10.95
C TRP A 67 -1.04 12.97 -10.01
N GLN A 68 -2.08 13.67 -9.54
CA GLN A 68 -3.14 13.13 -8.70
C GLN A 68 -3.90 11.98 -9.37
N GLU A 69 -4.21 12.08 -10.66
CA GLU A 69 -4.85 11.00 -11.41
C GLU A 69 -3.99 9.74 -11.47
N LYS A 70 -2.68 9.88 -11.72
CA LYS A 70 -1.73 8.76 -11.72
C LYS A 70 -1.59 8.15 -10.33
N GLU A 71 -1.48 8.98 -9.30
CA GLU A 71 -1.39 8.53 -7.91
C GLU A 71 -2.64 7.76 -7.51
N ARG A 72 -3.81 8.28 -7.80
CA ARG A 72 -5.10 7.62 -7.54
C ARG A 72 -5.20 6.27 -8.25
N THR A 73 -4.75 6.18 -9.49
CA THR A 73 -4.74 4.94 -10.26
C THR A 73 -3.81 3.90 -9.62
N PHE A 74 -2.60 4.32 -9.24
CA PHE A 74 -1.65 3.46 -8.54
C PHE A 74 -2.20 2.95 -7.20
N GLN A 75 -2.71 3.85 -6.37
CA GLN A 75 -3.28 3.54 -5.05
C GLN A 75 -4.47 2.57 -5.16
N ARG A 76 -5.30 2.76 -6.17
CA ARG A 76 -6.42 1.85 -6.46
C ARG A 76 -5.92 0.44 -6.80
N HIS A 77 -4.95 0.31 -7.71
CA HIS A 77 -4.36 -0.99 -8.06
C HIS A 77 -3.70 -1.64 -6.86
N LEU A 78 -2.94 -0.86 -6.07
CA LEU A 78 -2.30 -1.35 -4.85
C LEU A 78 -3.35 -1.92 -3.87
N PHE A 79 -4.44 -1.21 -3.62
CA PHE A 79 -5.50 -1.67 -2.73
C PHE A 79 -6.13 -2.99 -3.22
N PHE A 80 -6.50 -3.07 -4.50
CA PHE A 80 -7.13 -4.26 -5.06
C PHE A 80 -6.22 -5.49 -5.10
N VAL A 81 -4.91 -5.31 -5.07
CA VAL A 81 -3.93 -6.41 -4.98
C VAL A 81 -3.58 -6.70 -3.52
N ALA A 82 -3.30 -5.68 -2.71
CA ALA A 82 -2.86 -5.83 -1.33
C ALA A 82 -3.91 -6.51 -0.45
N VAL A 83 -5.21 -6.20 -0.64
CA VAL A 83 -6.27 -6.78 0.18
C VAL A 83 -6.39 -8.30 -0.02
N PRO A 84 -6.59 -8.84 -1.23
CA PRO A 84 -6.69 -10.29 -1.39
C PRO A 84 -5.38 -11.01 -1.08
N VAL A 85 -4.22 -10.44 -1.43
CA VAL A 85 -2.92 -11.04 -1.09
C VAL A 85 -2.68 -11.07 0.41
N GLY A 86 -3.00 -9.99 1.12
CA GLY A 86 -2.89 -9.92 2.58
C GLY A 86 -3.77 -10.95 3.27
N ILE A 87 -5.04 -11.08 2.87
CA ILE A 87 -5.96 -12.10 3.40
C ILE A 87 -5.44 -13.50 3.10
N ALA A 88 -5.00 -13.78 1.88
CA ALA A 88 -4.44 -15.07 1.49
C ALA A 88 -3.20 -15.41 2.32
N ALA A 89 -2.29 -14.46 2.54
CA ALA A 89 -1.10 -14.65 3.35
C ALA A 89 -1.45 -14.97 4.81
N ILE A 90 -2.47 -14.33 5.40
CA ILE A 90 -2.96 -14.64 6.75
C ILE A 90 -3.48 -16.09 6.80
N ILE A 91 -4.30 -16.50 5.85
CA ILE A 91 -4.87 -17.85 5.81
C ILE A 91 -3.77 -18.90 5.63
N ILE A 92 -2.85 -18.71 4.68
CA ILE A 92 -1.73 -19.60 4.44
C ILE A 92 -0.83 -19.67 5.67
N GLY A 93 -0.52 -18.51 6.28
CA GLY A 93 0.27 -18.42 7.50
C GLY A 93 -0.35 -19.18 8.66
N ALA A 94 -1.68 -19.15 8.78
CA ALA A 94 -2.40 -19.87 9.84
C ALA A 94 -2.30 -21.40 9.70
N VAL A 95 -2.21 -21.95 8.50
CA VAL A 95 -2.11 -23.40 8.26
C VAL A 95 -0.67 -23.89 8.05
N ALA A 96 0.30 -22.98 7.96
CA ALA A 96 1.69 -23.31 7.72
C ALA A 96 2.27 -24.22 8.82
N ALA A 97 2.93 -25.31 8.41
CA ALA A 97 3.53 -26.29 9.32
C ALA A 97 4.72 -25.70 10.10
N ILE A 98 5.47 -24.79 9.48
CA ILE A 98 6.63 -24.13 10.10
C ILE A 98 6.15 -22.88 10.83
N GLN A 99 6.17 -22.92 12.17
CA GLN A 99 5.67 -21.84 13.02
C GLN A 99 6.26 -20.45 12.66
N ALA A 100 7.57 -20.35 12.42
CA ALA A 100 8.22 -19.09 12.10
C ALA A 100 7.72 -18.51 10.76
N VAL A 101 7.54 -19.36 9.74
CA VAL A 101 7.01 -18.98 8.44
C VAL A 101 5.54 -18.57 8.56
N GLY A 102 4.74 -19.38 9.26
CA GLY A 102 3.32 -19.09 9.49
C GLY A 102 3.10 -17.76 10.19
N THR A 103 3.83 -17.52 11.27
CA THR A 103 3.75 -16.24 12.01
C THR A 103 4.20 -15.07 11.12
N GLY A 104 5.29 -15.23 10.36
CA GLY A 104 5.78 -14.21 9.45
C GLY A 104 4.78 -13.88 8.34
N LEU A 105 4.13 -14.88 7.75
CA LEU A 105 3.08 -14.68 6.74
C LEU A 105 1.84 -13.99 7.31
N MET A 106 1.42 -14.35 8.53
CA MET A 106 0.28 -13.69 9.18
C MET A 106 0.55 -12.20 9.40
N PHE A 107 1.70 -11.86 10.02
CA PHE A 107 2.08 -10.46 10.22
C PHE A 107 2.32 -9.72 8.90
N GLY A 108 2.99 -10.36 7.94
CA GLY A 108 3.20 -9.81 6.61
C GLY A 108 1.89 -9.53 5.88
N GLY A 109 0.91 -10.42 6.00
CA GLY A 109 -0.43 -10.22 5.47
C GLY A 109 -1.14 -9.02 6.10
N ILE A 110 -1.05 -8.87 7.44
CA ILE A 110 -1.60 -7.71 8.15
C ILE A 110 -0.94 -6.41 7.68
N PHE A 111 0.39 -6.38 7.56
CA PHE A 111 1.10 -5.20 7.09
C PHE A 111 0.81 -4.88 5.63
N THR A 112 0.61 -5.90 4.79
CA THR A 112 0.18 -5.72 3.40
C THR A 112 -1.21 -5.10 3.30
N LEU A 113 -2.15 -5.54 4.14
CA LEU A 113 -3.46 -4.91 4.26
C LEU A 113 -3.34 -3.44 4.68
N MET A 114 -2.53 -3.17 5.71
CA MET A 114 -2.31 -1.80 6.19
C MET A 114 -1.73 -0.89 5.10
N ASP A 115 -0.75 -1.36 4.33
CA ASP A 115 -0.16 -0.59 3.24
C ASP A 115 -1.20 -0.22 2.19
N GLY A 116 -2.00 -1.19 1.73
CA GLY A 116 -3.10 -0.95 0.80
C GLY A 116 -4.14 0.04 1.34
N TYR A 117 -4.47 -0.05 2.63
CA TYR A 117 -5.41 0.87 3.27
C TYR A 117 -4.86 2.28 3.44
N ILE A 118 -3.63 2.44 3.92
CA ILE A 118 -3.02 3.75 4.16
C ILE A 118 -2.91 4.53 2.84
N CYS A 119 -2.49 3.85 1.77
CA CYS A 119 -2.33 4.49 0.47
C CYS A 119 -3.66 4.93 -0.16
N TYR A 120 -4.73 4.14 -0.02
CA TYR A 120 -6.02 4.39 -0.70
C TYR A 120 -7.11 4.95 0.23
N TRP A 121 -6.74 5.34 1.47
CA TRP A 121 -7.70 5.73 2.50
C TRP A 121 -8.63 6.87 2.09
N SER A 122 -8.12 7.91 1.47
CA SER A 122 -8.90 9.11 1.09
C SER A 122 -9.94 8.86 0.00
N GLU A 123 -9.75 7.83 -0.82
CA GLU A 123 -10.60 7.52 -1.97
C GLU A 123 -11.65 6.44 -1.68
N LEU A 124 -11.46 5.67 -0.59
CA LEU A 124 -12.39 4.61 -0.20
C LEU A 124 -13.68 5.19 0.34
N GLN A 125 -14.80 4.72 -0.19
CA GLN A 125 -16.11 4.97 0.40
C GLN A 125 -16.25 4.22 1.73
N ASP A 126 -16.98 4.78 2.68
CA ASP A 126 -17.07 4.24 4.05
C ASP A 126 -17.59 2.81 4.09
N TRP A 127 -18.53 2.46 3.23
CA TRP A 127 -19.04 1.09 3.14
C TRP A 127 -17.99 0.07 2.65
N MET A 128 -17.10 0.48 1.74
CA MET A 128 -15.98 -0.37 1.28
C MET A 128 -14.95 -0.57 2.40
N ARG A 129 -14.66 0.49 3.17
CA ARG A 129 -13.82 0.40 4.38
C ARG A 129 -14.40 -0.59 5.36
N PHE A 130 -15.69 -0.43 5.67
CA PHE A 130 -16.39 -1.31 6.61
C PHE A 130 -16.39 -2.76 6.16
N LEU A 131 -16.77 -3.07 4.91
CA LEU A 131 -16.84 -4.45 4.43
C LEU A 131 -15.50 -5.15 4.40
N SER A 132 -14.45 -4.49 3.96
CA SER A 132 -13.13 -5.10 3.86
C SER A 132 -12.49 -5.31 5.25
N LEU A 133 -12.66 -4.37 6.18
CA LEU A 133 -12.23 -4.55 7.56
C LEU A 133 -13.03 -5.66 8.27
N LEU A 134 -14.33 -5.72 8.03
CA LEU A 134 -15.20 -6.77 8.57
C LEU A 134 -14.76 -8.15 8.05
N ALA A 135 -14.47 -8.28 6.75
CA ALA A 135 -13.97 -9.52 6.17
C ALA A 135 -12.65 -9.97 6.81
N ALA A 136 -11.68 -9.05 6.93
CA ALA A 136 -10.41 -9.33 7.60
C ALA A 136 -10.60 -9.74 9.07
N PHE A 137 -11.51 -9.06 9.79
CA PHE A 137 -11.82 -9.36 11.18
C PHE A 137 -12.46 -10.74 11.36
N ILE A 138 -13.43 -11.11 10.50
CA ILE A 138 -14.05 -12.44 10.51
C ILE A 138 -13.00 -13.53 10.28
N VAL A 139 -12.10 -13.33 9.31
CA VAL A 139 -11.01 -14.28 9.02
C VAL A 139 -10.11 -14.47 10.25
N LEU A 140 -9.71 -13.37 10.89
CA LEU A 140 -8.86 -13.44 12.10
C LEU A 140 -9.54 -14.14 13.26
N ILE A 141 -10.84 -13.87 13.53
CA ILE A 141 -11.60 -14.56 14.56
C ILE A 141 -11.73 -16.05 14.24
N TYR A 142 -12.07 -16.40 12.99
CA TYR A 142 -12.19 -17.80 12.59
C TYR A 142 -10.88 -18.57 12.78
N ILE A 143 -9.76 -17.98 12.41
CA ILE A 143 -8.42 -18.58 12.61
C ILE A 143 -8.11 -18.70 14.10
N GLY A 144 -8.36 -17.66 14.89
CA GLY A 144 -8.15 -17.65 16.34
C GLY A 144 -8.95 -18.75 17.02
N TYR A 145 -10.25 -18.84 16.71
CA TYR A 145 -11.12 -19.88 17.27
C TYR A 145 -10.62 -21.29 16.92
N ARG A 146 -10.29 -21.54 15.66
CA ARG A 146 -9.85 -22.87 15.20
C ARG A 146 -8.51 -23.30 15.78
N LYS A 147 -7.60 -22.36 16.08
CA LYS A 147 -6.26 -22.69 16.63
C LYS A 147 -6.17 -22.68 18.14
N LEU A 148 -7.00 -21.90 18.83
CA LEU A 148 -6.94 -21.78 20.29
C LEU A 148 -7.86 -22.78 20.99
N VAL A 149 -8.89 -23.30 20.32
CA VAL A 149 -9.85 -24.28 20.90
C VAL A 149 -9.43 -25.74 20.64
N LYS A 150 -8.37 -25.99 19.85
CA LYS A 150 -7.71 -27.29 19.73
C LYS A 150 -6.44 -27.36 20.58
#